data_6c8b8591e6fdb8f635755a3207539c47
#
_entry.id   6c8b8591e6fdb8f635755a3207539c47
#
_cell.length_a   1.000
_cell.length_b   1.000
_cell.length_c   1.000
_cell.angle_alpha   90.00
_cell.angle_beta   90.00
_cell.angle_gamma   90.00
#
_symmetry.space_group_name_H-M   'P 1'
#
loop_
_entity.id
_entity.type
_entity.pdbx_description
1 polymer ?
#
loop_
_entity_poly.entity_id
_entity_poly.type
_entity_poly.pdbx_seq_one_letter_code
_entity_poly.pdbx_strand_id
1 'polypeptide(L)'
;MIPRYRAWIKSLKWMCDVTNISFDSKFVDICQQGDTERCTEMSVEFDEIKLMQSTGLKDKNGKEIFEGDIVDYKGRKALVSWHGSYASFIYRFVDELQKRNAEWNPLYLAYMRCEVIGNIYENPELWEVNG
;
A
#
# COMPACT_ATOMS: atom_id res chain seq x y z
N MET A 1 -16.30 10.41 3.05
CA MET A 1 -15.58 9.15 3.20
C MET A 1 -14.35 9.37 4.07
N ILE A 2 -14.21 8.62 5.13
CA ILE A 2 -13.04 8.73 6.01
C ILE A 2 -11.90 7.97 5.34
N PRO A 3 -10.74 8.61 5.06
CA PRO A 3 -9.61 7.89 4.49
C PRO A 3 -9.16 6.75 5.39
N ARG A 4 -8.89 5.60 4.79
CA ARG A 4 -8.36 4.44 5.51
C ARG A 4 -6.88 4.34 5.27
N TYR A 5 -6.15 3.98 6.33
CA TYR A 5 -4.70 3.83 6.29
C TYR A 5 -4.30 2.48 6.85
N ARG A 6 -3.18 1.99 6.39
CA ARG A 6 -2.46 0.91 7.04
C ARG A 6 -1.03 1.39 7.29
N ALA A 7 -0.33 0.73 8.21
CA ALA A 7 1.03 1.10 8.56
C ALA A 7 1.94 -0.13 8.63
N TRP A 8 3.16 0.03 8.13
CA TRP A 8 4.20 -0.97 8.28
C TRP A 8 5.11 -0.57 9.43
N ILE A 9 5.20 -1.41 10.47
CA ILE A 9 6.12 -1.18 11.59
C ILE A 9 7.49 -1.71 11.20
N LYS A 10 8.46 -0.80 11.07
CA LYS A 10 9.81 -1.15 10.61
C LYS A 10 10.53 -2.11 11.53
N SER A 11 10.43 -1.92 12.86
CA SER A 11 11.15 -2.70 13.85
C SER A 11 10.62 -4.12 13.98
N LEU A 12 9.30 -4.29 13.90
CA LEU A 12 8.65 -5.58 14.09
C LEU A 12 8.33 -6.29 12.79
N LYS A 13 8.42 -5.57 11.67
CA LYS A 13 8.04 -6.07 10.34
C LYS A 13 6.60 -6.59 10.31
N TRP A 14 5.70 -5.77 10.87
CA TRP A 14 4.28 -6.06 10.90
C TRP A 14 3.50 -5.08 10.04
N MET A 15 2.56 -5.60 9.26
CA MET A 15 1.54 -4.77 8.63
C MET A 15 0.37 -4.63 9.58
N CYS A 16 -0.05 -3.39 9.83
CA CYS A 16 -1.06 -3.07 10.83
C CYS A 16 -2.17 -2.22 10.24
N ASP A 17 -3.39 -2.39 10.75
CA ASP A 17 -4.47 -1.46 10.48
C ASP A 17 -4.32 -0.25 11.39
N VAL A 18 -4.59 0.93 10.85
CA VAL A 18 -4.54 2.18 11.60
C VAL A 18 -5.94 2.49 12.10
N THR A 19 -6.08 2.63 13.42
CA THR A 19 -7.37 2.92 14.06
C THR A 19 -7.54 4.40 14.38
N ASN A 20 -6.42 5.11 14.56
CA ASN A 20 -6.43 6.54 14.84
C ASN A 20 -5.10 7.17 14.42
N ILE A 21 -5.16 8.43 13.96
CA ILE A 21 -3.96 9.20 13.59
C ILE A 21 -4.01 10.54 14.32
N SER A 22 -2.93 10.87 15.02
CA SER A 22 -2.74 12.20 15.58
C SER A 22 -1.61 12.89 14.82
N PHE A 23 -1.98 13.81 13.94
CA PHE A 23 -0.99 14.57 13.17
C PHE A 23 -0.24 15.59 14.03
N ASP A 24 -0.91 16.16 15.03
CA ASP A 24 -0.28 17.12 15.94
C ASP A 24 0.77 16.47 16.82
N SER A 25 0.45 15.31 17.39
CA SER A 25 1.36 14.56 18.26
C SER A 25 2.25 13.59 17.53
N LYS A 26 2.02 13.41 16.22
CA LYS A 26 2.83 12.55 15.32
C LYS A 26 2.89 11.10 15.77
N PHE A 27 1.75 10.54 16.14
CA PHE A 27 1.63 9.11 16.42
C PHE A 27 0.38 8.52 15.79
N VAL A 28 0.36 7.20 15.67
CA VAL A 28 -0.80 6.44 15.22
C VAL A 28 -1.13 5.35 16.23
N ASP A 29 -2.41 5.03 16.34
CA ASP A 29 -2.86 3.84 17.04
C ASP A 29 -3.10 2.74 16.01
N ILE A 30 -2.58 1.57 16.28
CA ILE A 30 -2.54 0.47 15.31
C ILE A 30 -2.97 -0.85 15.95
N CYS A 31 -3.46 -1.75 15.06
CA CYS A 31 -3.75 -3.14 15.37
C CYS A 31 -3.07 -4.02 14.33
N GLN A 32 -2.43 -5.11 14.75
CA GLN A 32 -1.84 -6.05 13.80
C GLN A 32 -2.93 -6.63 12.90
N GLN A 33 -2.70 -6.68 11.59
CA GLN A 33 -3.64 -7.26 10.64
C GLN A 33 -3.86 -8.75 10.94
N GLY A 34 -5.12 -9.18 10.78
CA GLY A 34 -5.52 -10.55 11.04
C GLY A 34 -5.99 -10.82 12.46
N ASP A 35 -5.79 -9.88 13.38
CA ASP A 35 -6.25 -10.01 14.76
C ASP A 35 -7.63 -9.35 14.90
N THR A 36 -8.67 -10.06 14.48
CA THR A 36 -10.03 -9.52 14.45
C THR A 36 -10.76 -9.60 15.79
N GLU A 37 -10.31 -10.46 16.70
CA GLU A 37 -11.05 -10.73 17.94
C GLU A 37 -10.45 -10.06 19.19
N ARG A 38 -9.16 -9.72 19.15
CA ARG A 38 -8.44 -9.16 20.31
C ARG A 38 -7.46 -8.10 19.88
N CYS A 39 -7.96 -7.12 19.14
CA CYS A 39 -7.12 -5.99 18.75
C CYS A 39 -6.70 -5.22 19.99
N THR A 40 -5.45 -5.41 20.42
CA THR A 40 -4.83 -4.53 21.40
C THR A 40 -4.18 -3.39 20.64
N GLU A 41 -4.75 -2.21 20.77
CA GLU A 41 -4.19 -1.03 20.12
C GLU A 41 -2.84 -0.68 20.74
N MET A 42 -1.87 -0.37 19.89
CA MET A 42 -0.58 0.17 20.29
C MET A 42 -0.42 1.56 19.68
N SER A 43 0.14 2.48 20.45
CA SER A 43 0.50 3.81 19.94
C SER A 43 1.95 3.79 19.47
N VAL A 44 2.20 4.21 18.24
CA VAL A 44 3.54 4.23 17.63
C VAL A 44 3.81 5.59 17.03
N GLU A 45 5.04 6.06 17.13
CA GLU A 45 5.43 7.33 16.55
C GLU A 45 5.57 7.23 15.02
N PHE A 46 5.36 8.35 14.32
CA PHE A 46 5.41 8.39 12.84
C PHE A 46 6.75 7.91 12.28
N ASP A 47 7.85 8.16 12.98
CA ASP A 47 9.19 7.77 12.51
C ASP A 47 9.46 6.27 12.58
N GLU A 48 8.63 5.52 13.30
CA GLU A 48 8.74 4.06 13.42
C GLU A 48 7.96 3.31 12.36
N ILE A 49 7.17 4.01 11.55
CA ILE A 49 6.25 3.38 10.60
C ILE A 49 6.37 3.95 9.19
N LYS A 50 5.82 3.19 8.24
CA LYS A 50 5.51 3.69 6.90
C LYS A 50 3.99 3.66 6.75
N LEU A 51 3.40 4.84 6.63
CA LEU A 51 1.95 5.00 6.50
C LEU A 51 1.55 4.87 5.03
N MET A 52 0.50 4.12 4.77
CA MET A 52 -0.01 3.89 3.41
C MET A 52 -1.50 4.17 3.37
N GLN A 53 -1.93 4.94 2.39
CA GLN A 53 -3.33 5.30 2.22
C GLN A 53 -4.06 4.26 1.37
N SER A 54 -5.31 3.95 1.73
CA SER A 54 -6.19 3.18 0.87
C SER A 54 -6.52 3.96 -0.39
N THR A 55 -6.54 3.27 -1.53
CA THR A 55 -6.97 3.88 -2.79
C THR A 55 -8.49 4.08 -2.85
N GLY A 56 -9.25 3.43 -1.96
CA GLY A 56 -10.71 3.38 -2.03
C GLY A 56 -11.23 2.42 -3.09
N LEU A 57 -10.35 1.75 -3.82
CA LEU A 57 -10.70 0.83 -4.89
C LEU A 57 -10.42 -0.61 -4.43
N LYS A 58 -11.20 -1.56 -4.98
CA LYS A 58 -11.03 -2.99 -4.71
C LYS A 58 -10.61 -3.70 -5.98
N ASP A 59 -9.75 -4.70 -5.85
CA ASP A 59 -9.30 -5.50 -6.99
C ASP A 59 -10.41 -6.43 -7.49
N LYS A 60 -10.10 -7.24 -8.50
CA LYS A 60 -11.09 -8.16 -9.09
C LYS A 60 -11.67 -9.17 -8.11
N ASN A 61 -11.00 -9.42 -6.99
CA ASN A 61 -11.43 -10.36 -5.94
C ASN A 61 -12.08 -9.64 -4.75
N GLY A 62 -12.28 -8.34 -4.84
CA GLY A 62 -12.88 -7.55 -3.76
C GLY A 62 -11.92 -7.14 -2.67
N LYS A 63 -10.60 -7.34 -2.86
CA LYS A 63 -9.59 -6.94 -1.89
C LYS A 63 -9.26 -5.46 -2.06
N GLU A 64 -9.26 -4.72 -0.96
CA GLU A 64 -8.94 -3.30 -0.95
C GLU A 64 -7.49 -3.07 -1.39
N ILE A 65 -7.29 -2.10 -2.28
CA ILE A 65 -5.96 -1.75 -2.80
C ILE A 65 -5.42 -0.56 -2.03
N PHE A 66 -4.20 -0.69 -1.50
CA PHE A 66 -3.48 0.38 -0.81
C PHE A 66 -2.27 0.81 -1.63
N GLU A 67 -1.81 2.05 -1.42
CA GLU A 67 -0.51 2.44 -1.95
C GLU A 67 0.57 1.51 -1.39
N GLY A 68 1.56 1.19 -2.20
CA GLY A 68 2.57 0.20 -1.85
C GLY A 68 2.20 -1.23 -2.21
N ASP A 69 0.96 -1.49 -2.63
CA ASP A 69 0.56 -2.81 -3.10
C ASP A 69 1.20 -3.15 -4.43
N ILE A 70 1.52 -4.43 -4.60
CA ILE A 70 1.90 -5.00 -5.88
C ILE A 70 0.69 -5.75 -6.41
N VAL A 71 0.28 -5.41 -7.63
CA VAL A 71 -0.86 -6.05 -8.30
C VAL A 71 -0.38 -6.77 -9.55
N ASP A 72 -1.08 -7.85 -9.90
CA ASP A 72 -0.92 -8.51 -11.19
C ASP A 72 -1.96 -7.94 -12.14
N TYR A 73 -1.50 -7.40 -13.26
CA TYR A 73 -2.35 -6.87 -14.31
C TYR A 73 -1.91 -7.48 -15.65
N LYS A 74 -2.76 -8.37 -16.18
CA LYS A 74 -2.50 -9.07 -17.45
C LYS A 74 -1.16 -9.82 -17.45
N GLY A 75 -0.84 -10.48 -16.33
CA GLY A 75 0.39 -11.25 -16.21
C GLY A 75 1.63 -10.44 -15.90
N ARG A 76 1.50 -9.13 -15.67
CA ARG A 76 2.63 -8.26 -15.30
C ARG A 76 2.41 -7.67 -13.91
N LYS A 77 3.48 -7.61 -13.13
CA LYS A 77 3.46 -7.01 -11.80
C LYS A 77 3.56 -5.49 -11.90
N ALA A 78 2.73 -4.80 -11.13
CA ALA A 78 2.71 -3.34 -11.10
C ALA A 78 2.66 -2.83 -9.66
N LEU A 79 3.35 -1.72 -9.40
CA LEU A 79 3.37 -1.06 -8.10
C LEU A 79 2.36 0.08 -8.07
N VAL A 80 1.51 0.08 -7.05
CA VAL A 80 0.51 1.13 -6.83
C VAL A 80 1.13 2.23 -5.98
N SER A 81 1.00 3.48 -6.44
CA SER A 81 1.51 4.64 -5.71
C SER A 81 0.62 5.86 -5.91
N TRP A 82 0.86 6.89 -5.09
CA TRP A 82 0.18 8.17 -5.21
C TRP A 82 0.99 9.10 -6.12
N HIS A 83 0.32 9.73 -7.08
CA HIS A 83 0.94 10.74 -7.94
C HIS A 83 0.45 12.13 -7.54
N GLY A 84 1.28 12.87 -6.81
CA GLY A 84 0.89 14.16 -6.24
C GLY A 84 0.47 15.20 -7.25
N SER A 85 1.14 15.29 -8.41
CA SER A 85 0.83 16.28 -9.43
C SER A 85 -0.54 16.09 -10.07
N TYR A 86 -1.02 14.85 -10.12
CA TYR A 86 -2.33 14.52 -10.68
C TYR A 86 -3.37 14.19 -9.62
N ALA A 87 -2.99 14.22 -8.33
CA ALA A 87 -3.86 13.91 -7.20
C ALA A 87 -4.60 12.59 -7.42
N SER A 88 -3.89 11.55 -7.83
CA SER A 88 -4.47 10.28 -8.24
C SER A 88 -3.57 9.12 -7.90
N PHE A 89 -4.18 7.96 -7.66
CA PHE A 89 -3.43 6.72 -7.54
C PHE A 89 -3.12 6.18 -8.93
N ILE A 90 -1.89 5.74 -9.09
CA ILE A 90 -1.34 5.25 -10.35
C ILE A 90 -0.68 3.90 -10.14
N TYR A 91 -0.37 3.21 -11.23
CA TYR A 91 0.47 2.03 -11.19
C TYR A 91 1.57 2.13 -12.24
N ARG A 92 2.73 1.57 -11.90
CA ARG A 92 3.86 1.42 -12.80
C ARG A 92 4.27 -0.03 -12.81
N PHE A 93 4.57 -0.57 -13.99
CA PHE A 93 5.03 -1.95 -14.09
C PHE A 93 6.40 -2.10 -13.44
N VAL A 94 6.56 -3.16 -12.64
CA VAL A 94 7.78 -3.41 -11.86
C VAL A 94 9.00 -3.55 -12.75
N ASP A 95 8.87 -4.20 -13.91
CA ASP A 95 9.96 -4.39 -14.87
C ASP A 95 10.42 -3.08 -15.52
N GLU A 96 9.68 -1.99 -15.35
CA GLU A 96 9.99 -0.68 -15.90
C GLU A 96 10.43 0.35 -14.85
N LEU A 97 10.38 -0.01 -13.55
CA LEU A 97 10.66 0.96 -12.48
C LEU A 97 12.08 1.54 -12.51
N GLN A 98 13.05 0.81 -13.08
CA GLN A 98 14.42 1.27 -13.18
C GLN A 98 14.66 2.18 -14.39
N LYS A 99 13.70 2.29 -15.29
CA LYS A 99 13.81 3.18 -16.44
C LYS A 99 13.66 4.63 -15.99
N ARG A 100 14.48 5.51 -16.56
CA ARG A 100 14.49 6.93 -16.22
C ARG A 100 13.12 7.61 -16.43
N ASN A 101 12.36 7.16 -17.42
CA ASN A 101 11.04 7.67 -17.77
C ASN A 101 10.01 6.55 -17.70
N ALA A 102 9.94 5.85 -16.56
CA ALA A 102 8.95 4.80 -16.38
C ALA A 102 7.55 5.39 -16.55
N GLU A 103 6.78 4.85 -17.48
CA GLU A 103 5.41 5.28 -17.71
C GLU A 103 4.53 4.89 -16.53
N TRP A 104 3.57 5.75 -16.23
CA TRP A 104 2.58 5.46 -15.24
C TRP A 104 1.19 5.43 -15.87
N ASN A 105 0.28 4.70 -15.24
CA ASN A 105 -1.09 4.53 -15.71
C ASN A 105 -2.05 4.77 -14.57
N PRO A 106 -3.23 5.36 -14.84
CA PRO A 106 -4.20 5.60 -13.77
C PRO A 106 -4.84 4.30 -13.29
N LEU A 107 -4.81 4.10 -11.97
CA LEU A 107 -5.34 2.88 -11.36
C LEU A 107 -6.86 2.76 -11.58
N TYR A 108 -7.58 3.87 -11.61
CA TYR A 108 -9.05 3.85 -11.73
C TYR A 108 -9.52 3.23 -13.06
N LEU A 109 -8.64 3.10 -14.04
CA LEU A 109 -8.96 2.43 -15.31
C LEU A 109 -8.67 0.93 -15.31
N ALA A 110 -8.00 0.43 -14.28
CA ALA A 110 -7.48 -0.94 -14.28
C ALA A 110 -7.87 -1.77 -13.06
N TYR A 111 -8.32 -1.16 -11.98
CA TYR A 111 -8.47 -1.85 -10.69
C TYR A 111 -9.35 -3.10 -10.74
N MET A 112 -10.40 -3.08 -11.56
CA MET A 112 -11.33 -4.21 -11.67
C MET A 112 -10.72 -5.43 -12.36
N ARG A 113 -9.55 -5.27 -12.98
CA ARG A 113 -8.87 -6.32 -13.74
C ARG A 113 -7.57 -6.76 -13.10
N CYS A 114 -7.16 -6.12 -12.00
CA CYS A 114 -5.93 -6.48 -11.33
C CYS A 114 -6.20 -7.28 -10.05
N GLU A 115 -5.16 -7.94 -9.58
CA GLU A 115 -5.20 -8.76 -8.37
C GLU A 115 -4.06 -8.34 -7.46
N VAL A 116 -4.37 -8.01 -6.20
CA VAL A 116 -3.34 -7.72 -5.21
C VAL A 116 -2.61 -9.02 -4.87
N ILE A 117 -1.30 -9.06 -5.12
CA ILE A 117 -0.49 -10.25 -4.88
C ILE A 117 0.52 -10.07 -3.75
N GLY A 118 0.63 -8.86 -3.22
CA GLY A 118 1.53 -8.55 -2.11
C GLY A 118 1.75 -7.06 -2.01
N ASN A 119 2.82 -6.68 -1.33
CA ASN A 119 3.21 -5.26 -1.20
C ASN A 119 4.72 -5.15 -1.06
N ILE A 120 5.23 -3.92 -1.16
CA ILE A 120 6.67 -3.68 -1.17
C ILE A 120 7.36 -3.97 0.17
N TYR A 121 6.61 -4.03 1.27
CA TYR A 121 7.19 -4.25 2.60
C TYR A 121 7.20 -5.71 3.00
N GLU A 122 6.06 -6.41 2.84
CA GLU A 122 5.96 -7.82 3.18
C GLU A 122 6.58 -8.73 2.12
N ASN A 123 6.60 -8.27 0.86
CA ASN A 123 7.00 -9.09 -0.29
C ASN A 123 8.03 -8.35 -1.16
N PRO A 124 9.21 -7.99 -0.60
CA PRO A 124 10.20 -7.22 -1.37
C PRO A 124 10.67 -7.92 -2.65
N GLU A 125 10.62 -9.25 -2.67
CA GLU A 125 10.99 -10.04 -3.86
C GLU A 125 10.11 -9.76 -5.08
N LEU A 126 8.90 -9.23 -4.88
CA LEU A 126 7.99 -8.97 -5.99
C LEU A 126 8.36 -7.73 -6.79
N TRP A 127 9.08 -6.78 -6.20
CA TRP A 127 9.43 -5.54 -6.87
C TRP A 127 10.94 -5.33 -7.04
N GLU A 128 11.76 -6.14 -6.41
CA GLU A 128 13.20 -6.12 -6.63
C GLU A 128 13.50 -6.70 -8.01
N VAL A 129 14.19 -5.93 -8.82
CA VAL A 129 14.66 -6.41 -10.11
C VAL A 129 16.05 -6.95 -9.91
N ASN A 130 16.19 -8.25 -9.89
CA ASN A 130 17.48 -8.92 -9.90
C ASN A 130 18.04 -8.86 -11.33
N GLY A 131 18.73 -7.78 -11.55
CA GLY A 131 19.38 -7.58 -12.85
C GLY A 131 20.75 -8.12 -12.88
#